data_efee793c489152a9053966ee77156636
#
_entry.id   efee793c489152a9053966ee77156636
#
_cell.length_a   1.000
_cell.length_b   1.000
_cell.length_c   1.000
_cell.angle_alpha   90.00
_cell.angle_beta   90.00
_cell.angle_gamma   90.00
#
_symmetry.space_group_name_H-M   'P 1'
#
loop_
_entity.id
_entity.type
_entity.pdbx_description
1 polymer ?
#
loop_
_entity_poly.entity_id
_entity_poly.type
_entity_poly.pdbx_seq_one_letter_code
_entity_poly.pdbx_strand_id
1 'polypeptide(L)'
;MGTKTVIVMIVIFLLNLAFSAMPDLVCTNCKQSNDFSGKFCRNCGESLDDEYEAWLIKKNDRQFHEDKFISGRVDPPRLFTIPTARVLGSKDISLMGGGAFGVAEVQQSFLGTIGMGLGNIAEVEFSSVGLINNISQGSPSVSTSAFKIQLIPEDLFGLSFFPTLAVSIRSSADWKDVRSDWRALNSDKAFYDYNESTQRNECAVSSVGYNTRFTIMYGVATFPLGPIQIHSGLTLTDIRVKDMTVDYIWQEDNDAPEERQKNLIGGFAGFEIEYNPQTKLMVEIKTDSKHEYNMETKEIEVSHTYVAIGGVRFFFTKWLSIDTGVLYQANYKGIADSQIKLGLNLFMPTGSVAEYVKTSIKRKVDKE
;
A
#
# COMPACT_ATOMS: atom_id res chain seq x y z
N MET A 1 26.26 0.55 -1.32
CA MET A 1 25.68 -0.21 -0.19
C MET A 1 24.56 -1.04 -0.78
N GLY A 2 24.61 -2.38 -0.69
CA GLY A 2 23.66 -3.23 -1.44
C GLY A 2 22.25 -3.15 -0.88
N THR A 3 21.25 -3.31 -1.73
CA THR A 3 19.80 -3.28 -1.41
C THR A 3 19.43 -4.17 -0.20
N LYS A 4 20.14 -5.26 -0.02
CA LYS A 4 19.98 -6.18 1.12
C LYS A 4 20.26 -5.52 2.47
N THR A 5 21.27 -4.64 2.55
CA THR A 5 21.65 -3.95 3.79
C THR A 5 20.62 -2.93 4.22
N VAL A 6 19.95 -2.27 3.27
CA VAL A 6 18.90 -1.27 3.54
C VAL A 6 17.65 -1.93 4.12
N ILE A 7 17.23 -3.05 3.54
CA ILE A 7 16.06 -3.80 4.03
C ILE A 7 16.30 -4.29 5.46
N VAL A 8 17.50 -4.82 5.74
CA VAL A 8 17.87 -5.28 7.09
C VAL A 8 17.88 -4.11 8.07
N MET A 9 18.38 -2.93 7.69
CA MET A 9 18.36 -1.75 8.55
C MET A 9 16.95 -1.26 8.86
N ILE A 10 16.05 -1.24 7.86
CA ILE A 10 14.64 -0.86 8.08
C ILE A 10 13.96 -1.84 9.03
N VAL A 11 14.17 -3.15 8.84
CA VAL A 11 13.61 -4.18 9.73
C VAL A 11 14.16 -4.05 11.16
N ILE A 12 15.47 -3.84 11.33
CA ILE A 12 16.10 -3.63 12.65
C ILE A 12 15.59 -2.34 13.30
N PHE A 13 15.41 -1.25 12.55
CA PHE A 13 14.89 0.02 13.06
C PHE A 13 13.44 -0.12 13.52
N LEU A 14 12.60 -0.81 12.73
CA LEU A 14 11.20 -1.07 13.10
C LEU A 14 11.08 -2.02 14.30
N LEU A 15 11.95 -3.02 14.41
CA LEU A 15 12.02 -3.91 15.59
C LEU A 15 12.45 -3.14 16.83
N ASN A 16 13.42 -2.23 16.75
CA ASN A 16 13.83 -1.39 17.89
C ASN A 16 12.73 -0.43 18.34
N LEU A 17 11.92 0.13 17.41
CA LEU A 17 10.75 0.93 17.77
C LEU A 17 9.68 0.10 18.48
N ALA A 18 9.49 -1.16 18.10
CA ALA A 18 8.51 -2.05 18.72
C ALA A 18 8.87 -2.45 20.17
N PHE A 19 10.14 -2.46 20.51
CA PHE A 19 10.61 -2.85 21.86
C PHE A 19 10.77 -1.68 22.85
N SER A 20 10.61 -0.42 22.45
CA SER A 20 11.02 0.73 23.26
C SER A 20 9.92 1.48 23.99
N ALA A 21 8.69 0.96 24.12
CA ALA A 21 7.60 1.73 24.71
C ALA A 21 6.70 0.98 25.69
N MET A 22 7.29 0.37 26.72
CA MET A 22 6.50 0.21 27.94
C MET A 22 6.75 1.41 28.86
N PRO A 23 5.71 2.13 29.30
CA PRO A 23 5.91 3.25 30.24
C PRO A 23 6.41 2.67 31.56
N ASP A 24 7.60 3.08 31.94
CA ASP A 24 8.23 2.69 33.20
C ASP A 24 7.43 3.21 34.40
N LEU A 25 7.34 2.40 35.46
CA LEU A 25 6.82 2.83 36.74
C LEU A 25 7.86 3.73 37.44
N VAL A 26 7.55 5.01 37.62
CA VAL A 26 8.49 5.97 38.21
C VAL A 26 8.19 6.16 39.69
N CYS A 27 9.15 5.88 40.55
CA CYS A 27 9.03 6.11 42.00
C CYS A 27 8.85 7.60 42.29
N THR A 28 7.83 7.97 43.08
CA THR A 28 7.56 9.37 43.46
C THR A 28 8.63 9.95 44.35
N ASN A 29 9.27 9.15 45.17
CA ASN A 29 10.28 9.55 46.13
C ASN A 29 11.64 9.85 45.47
N CYS A 30 12.21 8.87 44.75
CA CYS A 30 13.55 9.03 44.17
C CYS A 30 13.58 9.29 42.67
N LYS A 31 12.43 9.36 42.01
CA LYS A 31 12.25 9.56 40.54
C LYS A 31 12.93 8.48 39.66
N GLN A 32 13.31 7.36 40.24
CA GLN A 32 13.91 6.26 39.51
C GLN A 32 12.82 5.44 38.79
N SER A 33 13.10 5.04 37.54
CA SER A 33 12.28 4.11 36.77
C SER A 33 12.46 2.69 37.31
N ASN A 34 11.35 1.94 37.43
CA ASN A 34 11.33 0.57 37.96
C ASN A 34 10.58 -0.36 37.03
N ASP A 35 10.97 -1.64 37.02
CA ASP A 35 10.27 -2.68 36.29
C ASP A 35 8.94 -3.02 36.97
N PHE A 36 7.94 -3.40 36.21
CA PHE A 36 6.60 -3.75 36.67
C PHE A 36 6.49 -4.97 37.61
N SER A 37 7.59 -5.63 37.92
CA SER A 37 7.59 -6.86 38.72
C SER A 37 7.84 -6.65 40.22
N GLY A 38 8.17 -5.44 40.64
CA GLY A 38 8.55 -5.13 42.02
C GLY A 38 7.54 -4.25 42.73
N LYS A 39 7.08 -4.69 43.92
CA LYS A 39 6.26 -3.86 44.81
C LYS A 39 7.02 -2.75 45.51
N PHE A 40 8.33 -2.74 45.38
CA PHE A 40 9.22 -1.77 46.05
C PHE A 40 10.19 -1.20 45.03
N CYS A 41 10.50 0.08 45.19
CA CYS A 41 11.52 0.74 44.37
C CYS A 41 12.91 0.11 44.59
N ARG A 42 13.55 -0.31 43.52
CA ARG A 42 14.87 -0.93 43.58
C ARG A 42 16.00 -0.03 44.10
N ASN A 43 15.76 1.29 44.00
CA ASN A 43 16.78 2.27 44.39
C ASN A 43 16.61 2.76 45.84
N CYS A 44 15.41 3.06 46.31
CA CYS A 44 15.19 3.64 47.66
C CYS A 44 14.36 2.75 48.58
N GLY A 45 13.87 1.60 48.12
CA GLY A 45 13.07 0.66 48.93
C GLY A 45 11.64 1.11 49.25
N GLU A 46 11.19 2.26 48.69
CA GLU A 46 9.83 2.77 48.90
C GLU A 46 8.81 1.83 48.28
N SER A 47 7.60 1.68 48.90
CA SER A 47 6.50 0.93 48.32
C SER A 47 5.99 1.66 47.06
N LEU A 48 5.71 0.91 46.01
CA LEU A 48 5.17 1.38 44.75
C LEU A 48 3.68 1.03 44.60
N ASP A 49 3.01 0.59 45.69
CA ASP A 49 1.64 0.11 45.60
C ASP A 49 0.67 1.21 45.15
N ASP A 50 0.79 2.43 45.67
CA ASP A 50 -0.07 3.56 45.30
C ASP A 50 0.17 4.01 43.83
N GLU A 51 1.41 4.06 43.39
CA GLU A 51 1.76 4.38 42.02
C GLU A 51 1.33 3.27 41.05
N TYR A 52 1.42 2.03 41.46
CA TYR A 52 0.98 0.89 40.68
C TYR A 52 -0.55 0.89 40.51
N GLU A 53 -1.31 1.15 41.59
CA GLU A 53 -2.76 1.29 41.48
C GLU A 53 -3.19 2.46 40.63
N ALA A 54 -2.57 3.62 40.78
CA ALA A 54 -2.81 4.80 39.96
C ALA A 54 -2.49 4.53 38.48
N TRP A 55 -1.42 3.79 38.21
CA TRP A 55 -1.04 3.37 36.87
C TRP A 55 -2.05 2.37 36.29
N LEU A 56 -2.53 1.38 37.08
CA LEU A 56 -3.55 0.42 36.67
C LEU A 56 -4.86 1.10 36.31
N ILE A 57 -5.30 2.07 37.13
CA ILE A 57 -6.51 2.86 36.85
C ILE A 57 -6.34 3.61 35.55
N LYS A 58 -5.23 4.31 35.34
CA LYS A 58 -4.93 5.07 34.14
C LYS A 58 -4.79 4.17 32.90
N LYS A 59 -4.23 2.97 33.04
CA LYS A 59 -4.14 1.97 31.99
C LYS A 59 -5.53 1.43 31.63
N ASN A 60 -6.34 1.11 32.62
CA ASN A 60 -7.70 0.58 32.42
C ASN A 60 -8.61 1.65 31.79
N ASP A 61 -8.54 2.90 32.23
CA ASP A 61 -9.26 4.03 31.61
C ASP A 61 -8.84 4.22 30.14
N ARG A 62 -7.54 4.20 29.86
CA ARG A 62 -7.03 4.33 28.51
C ARG A 62 -7.48 3.13 27.65
N GLN A 63 -7.38 1.93 28.16
CA GLN A 63 -7.81 0.71 27.47
C GLN A 63 -9.33 0.69 27.25
N PHE A 64 -10.13 1.17 28.21
CA PHE A 64 -11.58 1.32 28.06
C PHE A 64 -11.95 2.35 26.99
N HIS A 65 -11.25 3.49 26.94
CA HIS A 65 -11.44 4.48 25.87
C HIS A 65 -11.01 3.96 24.50
N GLU A 66 -9.88 3.26 24.43
CA GLU A 66 -9.38 2.63 23.20
C GLU A 66 -10.36 1.57 22.70
N ASP A 67 -10.84 0.67 23.56
CA ASP A 67 -11.80 -0.36 23.21
C ASP A 67 -13.12 0.23 22.70
N LYS A 68 -13.60 1.30 23.30
CA LYS A 68 -14.87 1.93 22.89
C LYS A 68 -14.83 2.51 21.48
N PHE A 69 -13.69 3.08 21.04
CA PHE A 69 -13.56 3.73 19.73
C PHE A 69 -13.04 2.81 18.65
N ILE A 70 -12.34 1.74 18.99
CA ILE A 70 -11.58 0.90 18.06
C ILE A 70 -12.06 -0.55 18.03
N SER A 71 -12.79 -0.99 19.07
CA SER A 71 -13.37 -2.33 19.09
C SER A 71 -14.25 -2.57 17.87
N GLY A 72 -13.99 -3.68 17.17
CA GLY A 72 -14.65 -4.01 15.92
C GLY A 72 -14.21 -3.14 14.74
N ARG A 73 -12.96 -2.65 14.76
CA ARG A 73 -12.37 -1.93 13.62
C ARG A 73 -12.39 -2.80 12.37
N VAL A 74 -12.56 -2.15 11.24
CA VAL A 74 -12.48 -2.78 9.93
C VAL A 74 -11.04 -2.64 9.42
N ASP A 75 -10.38 -3.77 9.25
CA ASP A 75 -9.07 -3.81 8.61
C ASP A 75 -9.21 -3.71 7.09
N PRO A 76 -8.46 -2.82 6.42
CA PRO A 76 -8.45 -2.75 4.97
C PRO A 76 -8.10 -4.10 4.34
N PRO A 77 -8.71 -4.45 3.19
CA PRO A 77 -8.41 -5.68 2.46
C PRO A 77 -7.05 -5.62 1.72
N ARG A 78 -6.17 -4.72 2.15
CA ARG A 78 -4.79 -4.52 1.64
C ARG A 78 -3.88 -3.95 2.72
N LEU A 79 -2.58 -4.12 2.57
CA LEU A 79 -1.57 -3.33 3.29
C LEU A 79 -1.54 -1.90 2.70
N PHE A 80 -0.40 -1.39 2.26
CA PHE A 80 -0.37 -0.11 1.54
C PHE A 80 -0.89 -0.26 0.10
N THR A 81 -0.38 -1.24 -0.64
CA THR A 81 -0.71 -1.48 -2.05
C THR A 81 -0.98 -2.95 -2.36
N ILE A 82 -0.32 -3.89 -1.67
CA ILE A 82 -0.55 -5.31 -1.89
C ILE A 82 -1.88 -5.76 -1.27
N PRO A 83 -2.61 -6.65 -1.95
CA PRO A 83 -3.84 -7.22 -1.42
C PRO A 83 -3.54 -8.18 -0.28
N THR A 84 -4.49 -8.31 0.64
CA THR A 84 -4.56 -9.40 1.60
C THR A 84 -5.62 -10.40 1.17
N ALA A 85 -5.67 -11.58 1.80
CA ALA A 85 -6.74 -12.55 1.53
C ALA A 85 -8.09 -12.17 2.18
N ARG A 86 -8.13 -11.11 2.99
CA ARG A 86 -9.37 -10.59 3.57
C ARG A 86 -10.24 -9.93 2.49
N VAL A 87 -11.53 -9.98 2.68
CA VAL A 87 -12.55 -9.28 1.89
C VAL A 87 -13.34 -8.34 2.80
N LEU A 88 -13.98 -7.34 2.22
CA LEU A 88 -14.88 -6.47 2.95
C LEU A 88 -16.11 -7.24 3.43
N GLY A 89 -16.64 -6.85 4.59
CA GLY A 89 -17.89 -7.36 5.12
C GLY A 89 -19.06 -7.14 4.16
N SER A 90 -20.11 -7.93 4.29
CA SER A 90 -21.30 -7.83 3.44
C SER A 90 -21.89 -6.42 3.46
N LYS A 91 -22.01 -5.80 2.29
CA LYS A 91 -22.50 -4.43 2.08
C LYS A 91 -21.61 -3.33 2.67
N ASP A 92 -20.44 -3.65 3.21
CA ASP A 92 -19.50 -2.62 3.62
C ASP A 92 -18.91 -1.92 2.40
N ILE A 93 -18.75 -0.61 2.52
CA ILE A 93 -18.14 0.22 1.50
C ILE A 93 -16.82 0.75 2.06
N SER A 94 -15.78 0.66 1.25
CA SER A 94 -14.48 1.26 1.54
C SER A 94 -14.15 2.37 0.57
N LEU A 95 -13.61 3.48 1.10
CA LEU A 95 -12.98 4.54 0.33
C LEU A 95 -11.53 4.62 0.81
N MET A 96 -10.61 4.29 -0.06
CA MET A 96 -9.19 4.34 0.24
C MET A 96 -8.51 5.25 -0.76
N GLY A 97 -7.69 6.17 -0.28
CA GLY A 97 -6.98 7.10 -1.14
C GLY A 97 -5.65 7.49 -0.56
N GLY A 98 -4.76 7.94 -1.42
CA GLY A 98 -3.47 8.42 -0.97
C GLY A 98 -2.52 8.68 -2.11
N GLY A 99 -1.36 9.23 -1.77
CA GLY A 99 -0.30 9.52 -2.73
C GLY A 99 1.06 9.26 -2.14
N ALA A 100 2.04 9.23 -3.01
CA ALA A 100 3.44 9.24 -2.64
C ALA A 100 4.06 10.58 -3.08
N PHE A 101 4.79 11.22 -2.18
CA PHE A 101 5.38 12.54 -2.35
C PHE A 101 6.89 12.43 -2.15
N GLY A 102 7.68 12.88 -3.11
CA GLY A 102 9.15 12.86 -3.04
C GLY A 102 9.74 14.26 -3.15
N VAL A 103 10.97 14.39 -2.69
CA VAL A 103 11.77 15.62 -2.80
C VAL A 103 12.40 15.72 -4.20
N ALA A 104 12.67 14.59 -4.84
CA ALA A 104 13.12 14.52 -6.22
C ALA A 104 11.93 14.69 -7.16
N GLU A 105 12.15 15.18 -8.36
CA GLU A 105 11.15 15.42 -9.44
C GLU A 105 10.38 14.15 -9.87
N VAL A 106 10.32 13.16 -9.02
CA VAL A 106 9.80 11.84 -9.30
C VAL A 106 8.31 11.82 -9.05
N GLN A 107 7.63 11.47 -10.05
CA GLN A 107 6.27 10.94 -10.24
C GLN A 107 5.42 10.86 -8.97
N GLN A 108 4.57 11.85 -8.79
CA GLN A 108 3.50 11.78 -7.79
C GLN A 108 2.47 10.73 -8.25
N SER A 109 2.34 9.64 -7.50
CA SER A 109 1.30 8.65 -7.74
C SER A 109 0.11 8.89 -6.83
N PHE A 110 -1.07 9.10 -7.40
CA PHE A 110 -2.31 9.17 -6.64
C PHE A 110 -3.11 7.89 -6.83
N LEU A 111 -3.43 7.23 -5.72
CA LEU A 111 -4.26 6.04 -5.70
C LEU A 111 -5.59 6.38 -5.04
N GLY A 112 -6.68 6.14 -5.75
CA GLY A 112 -8.02 6.18 -5.19
C GLY A 112 -8.69 4.83 -5.42
N THR A 113 -9.36 4.31 -4.40
CA THR A 113 -10.05 3.03 -4.45
C THR A 113 -11.40 3.13 -3.78
N ILE A 114 -12.42 2.63 -4.44
CA ILE A 114 -13.75 2.40 -3.88
C ILE A 114 -14.00 0.90 -3.92
N GLY A 115 -14.30 0.30 -2.77
CA GLY A 115 -14.60 -1.12 -2.66
C GLY A 115 -15.97 -1.37 -2.04
N MET A 116 -16.59 -2.49 -2.39
CA MET A 116 -17.84 -2.94 -1.80
C MET A 116 -17.79 -4.45 -1.53
N GLY A 117 -18.14 -4.84 -0.32
CA GLY A 117 -18.20 -6.24 0.09
C GLY A 117 -19.48 -6.94 -0.37
N LEU A 118 -19.33 -8.19 -0.80
CA LEU A 118 -20.39 -9.05 -1.30
C LEU A 118 -20.46 -10.33 -0.48
N GLY A 119 -21.41 -10.39 0.46
CA GLY A 119 -21.71 -11.62 1.21
C GLY A 119 -20.60 -12.16 2.09
N ASN A 120 -19.64 -11.35 2.55
CA ASN A 120 -18.46 -11.73 3.35
C ASN A 120 -17.49 -12.72 2.66
N ILE A 121 -17.66 -12.99 1.38
CA ILE A 121 -16.83 -13.93 0.62
C ILE A 121 -16.18 -13.28 -0.61
N ALA A 122 -16.69 -12.15 -1.04
CA ALA A 122 -16.18 -11.47 -2.23
C ALA A 122 -16.24 -9.96 -2.07
N GLU A 123 -15.50 -9.25 -2.93
CA GLU A 123 -15.56 -7.79 -3.03
C GLU A 123 -15.37 -7.35 -4.48
N VAL A 124 -15.99 -6.24 -4.80
CA VAL A 124 -15.78 -5.49 -6.05
C VAL A 124 -15.02 -4.21 -5.70
N GLU A 125 -14.08 -3.86 -6.54
CA GLU A 125 -13.25 -2.68 -6.37
C GLU A 125 -13.16 -1.89 -7.66
N PHE A 126 -13.23 -0.56 -7.56
CA PHE A 126 -12.89 0.39 -8.60
C PHE A 126 -11.71 1.22 -8.11
N SER A 127 -10.64 1.27 -8.87
CA SER A 127 -9.43 1.97 -8.44
C SER A 127 -8.71 2.67 -9.59
N SER A 128 -7.93 3.67 -9.22
CA SER A 128 -6.95 4.31 -10.09
C SER A 128 -5.57 3.80 -9.73
N VAL A 129 -4.84 3.22 -10.68
CA VAL A 129 -3.50 2.64 -10.50
C VAL A 129 -2.50 3.47 -11.28
N GLY A 130 -1.42 3.89 -10.65
CA GLY A 130 -0.32 4.61 -11.30
C GLY A 130 0.54 3.66 -12.12
N LEU A 131 0.95 4.10 -13.31
CA LEU A 131 1.91 3.38 -14.15
C LEU A 131 3.33 3.85 -13.83
N ILE A 132 4.26 2.92 -13.65
CA ILE A 132 5.69 3.22 -13.54
C ILE A 132 6.27 3.28 -14.96
N ASN A 133 6.78 4.44 -15.35
CA ASN A 133 7.38 4.61 -16.68
C ASN A 133 8.51 5.66 -16.65
N ASN A 134 9.34 5.66 -17.69
CA ASN A 134 10.37 6.67 -17.92
C ASN A 134 9.96 7.71 -18.99
N ILE A 135 8.73 7.65 -19.48
CA ILE A 135 8.27 8.39 -20.67
C ILE A 135 7.64 9.72 -20.28
N SER A 136 6.75 9.74 -19.30
CA SER A 136 6.04 10.95 -18.90
C SER A 136 6.54 11.51 -17.58
N GLN A 137 6.41 12.82 -17.41
CA GLN A 137 6.52 13.44 -16.08
C GLN A 137 5.31 13.01 -15.25
N GLY A 138 5.57 12.40 -14.11
CA GLY A 138 4.53 11.86 -13.27
C GLY A 138 4.12 10.42 -13.63
N SER A 139 3.31 9.81 -12.78
CA SER A 139 2.74 8.49 -13.02
C SER A 139 1.33 8.66 -13.59
N PRO A 140 1.12 8.44 -14.89
CA PRO A 140 -0.23 8.44 -15.42
C PRO A 140 -1.05 7.37 -14.71
N SER A 141 -2.28 7.70 -14.36
CA SER A 141 -3.17 6.78 -13.68
C SER A 141 -4.11 6.08 -14.64
N VAL A 142 -4.32 4.78 -14.41
CA VAL A 142 -5.25 3.94 -15.16
C VAL A 142 -6.40 3.56 -14.27
N SER A 143 -7.63 3.80 -14.73
CA SER A 143 -8.84 3.35 -14.04
C SER A 143 -9.00 1.85 -14.22
N THR A 144 -9.21 1.14 -13.13
CA THR A 144 -9.36 -0.31 -13.10
C THR A 144 -10.58 -0.73 -12.32
N SER A 145 -11.12 -1.88 -12.67
CA SER A 145 -12.11 -2.61 -11.89
C SER A 145 -11.52 -3.95 -11.46
N ALA A 146 -11.86 -4.40 -10.25
CA ALA A 146 -11.40 -5.68 -9.73
C ALA A 146 -12.54 -6.44 -9.06
N PHE A 147 -12.45 -7.75 -9.13
CA PHE A 147 -13.28 -8.68 -8.39
C PHE A 147 -12.36 -9.62 -7.63
N LYS A 148 -12.56 -9.74 -6.32
CA LYS A 148 -11.82 -10.65 -5.45
C LYS A 148 -12.79 -11.59 -4.76
N ILE A 149 -12.45 -12.86 -4.68
CA ILE A 149 -13.18 -13.88 -3.96
C ILE A 149 -12.27 -14.60 -2.98
N GLN A 150 -12.74 -14.79 -1.77
CA GLN A 150 -12.09 -15.56 -0.72
C GLN A 150 -12.44 -17.02 -0.89
N LEU A 151 -11.45 -17.85 -1.19
CA LEU A 151 -11.62 -19.30 -1.39
C LEU A 151 -11.65 -20.06 -0.08
N ILE A 152 -10.81 -19.65 0.86
CA ILE A 152 -10.70 -20.21 2.20
C ILE A 152 -10.83 -19.05 3.18
N PRO A 153 -11.97 -18.92 3.86
CA PRO A 153 -12.14 -17.90 4.90
C PRO A 153 -11.29 -18.20 6.14
N GLU A 154 -11.03 -17.15 6.90
CA GLU A 154 -10.46 -17.25 8.22
C GLU A 154 -11.40 -18.16 9.05
N ASP A 155 -10.88 -19.05 9.86
CA ASP A 155 -11.63 -19.97 10.74
C ASP A 155 -12.39 -21.14 10.08
N LEU A 156 -12.28 -21.35 8.75
CA LEU A 156 -13.01 -22.46 8.10
C LEU A 156 -12.76 -23.81 8.76
N PHE A 157 -11.55 -24.04 9.26
CA PHE A 157 -11.17 -25.30 9.90
C PHE A 157 -11.04 -25.21 11.43
N GLY A 158 -11.37 -24.06 12.04
CA GLY A 158 -11.17 -23.80 13.47
C GLY A 158 -9.70 -23.82 13.91
N LEU A 159 -8.77 -23.70 12.98
CA LEU A 159 -7.34 -23.74 13.21
C LEU A 159 -6.78 -22.33 13.05
N SER A 160 -6.37 -21.69 14.12
CA SER A 160 -5.89 -20.31 14.16
C SER A 160 -4.62 -20.03 13.32
N PHE A 161 -3.91 -21.07 12.86
CA PHE A 161 -2.73 -20.94 12.02
C PHE A 161 -2.99 -21.26 10.53
N PHE A 162 -4.23 -21.62 10.17
CA PHE A 162 -4.55 -21.98 8.80
C PHE A 162 -4.65 -20.72 7.92
N PRO A 163 -4.02 -20.70 6.72
CA PRO A 163 -4.03 -19.52 5.89
C PRO A 163 -5.39 -19.23 5.29
N THR A 164 -5.78 -17.97 5.29
CA THR A 164 -6.86 -17.47 4.46
C THR A 164 -6.37 -17.35 3.01
N LEU A 165 -7.14 -17.83 2.05
CA LEU A 165 -6.79 -17.77 0.63
C LEU A 165 -7.81 -16.96 -0.17
N ALA A 166 -7.34 -16.11 -1.08
CA ALA A 166 -8.18 -15.39 -2.01
C ALA A 166 -7.56 -15.33 -3.40
N VAL A 167 -8.40 -15.17 -4.41
CA VAL A 167 -8.00 -14.90 -5.78
C VAL A 167 -8.71 -13.66 -6.28
N SER A 168 -8.09 -12.94 -7.21
CA SER A 168 -8.68 -11.75 -7.80
C SER A 168 -8.28 -11.60 -9.25
N ILE A 169 -9.14 -10.91 -9.99
CA ILE A 169 -8.86 -10.37 -11.31
C ILE A 169 -9.09 -8.87 -11.27
N ARG A 170 -8.17 -8.11 -11.82
CA ARG A 170 -8.23 -6.66 -12.00
C ARG A 170 -7.96 -6.34 -13.46
N SER A 171 -8.77 -5.51 -14.07
CA SER A 171 -8.59 -5.10 -15.47
C SER A 171 -8.74 -3.59 -15.60
N SER A 172 -7.97 -3.00 -16.50
CA SER A 172 -8.19 -1.61 -16.89
C SER A 172 -9.54 -1.47 -17.60
N ALA A 173 -10.27 -0.40 -17.27
CA ALA A 173 -11.59 -0.15 -17.84
C ALA A 173 -11.51 0.18 -19.34
N ASP A 174 -10.41 0.84 -19.75
CA ASP A 174 -10.19 1.28 -21.12
C ASP A 174 -8.68 1.37 -21.43
N TRP A 175 -8.37 1.67 -22.68
CA TRP A 175 -7.03 2.01 -23.09
C TRP A 175 -6.63 3.37 -22.50
N LYS A 176 -5.46 3.43 -21.87
CA LYS A 176 -4.88 4.67 -21.34
C LYS A 176 -3.89 5.25 -22.33
N ASP A 177 -4.13 6.46 -22.76
CA ASP A 177 -3.17 7.26 -23.52
C ASP A 177 -2.06 7.78 -22.58
N VAL A 178 -0.82 7.44 -22.90
CA VAL A 178 0.39 7.87 -22.21
C VAL A 178 1.22 8.66 -23.21
N ARG A 179 1.45 9.95 -22.94
CA ARG A 179 2.22 10.83 -23.83
C ARG A 179 3.25 11.62 -23.05
N SER A 180 4.32 11.92 -23.73
CA SER A 180 5.39 12.78 -23.25
C SER A 180 5.90 13.67 -24.36
N ASP A 181 6.05 14.94 -24.07
CA ASP A 181 6.72 15.91 -24.92
C ASP A 181 8.10 16.22 -24.31
N TRP A 182 9.15 15.67 -24.92
CA TRP A 182 10.52 15.81 -24.45
C TRP A 182 11.08 17.23 -24.66
N ARG A 183 10.49 18.02 -25.55
CA ARG A 183 10.87 19.42 -25.73
C ARG A 183 10.52 20.29 -24.54
N ALA A 184 9.46 19.92 -23.84
CA ALA A 184 9.02 20.61 -22.62
C ALA A 184 9.71 20.07 -21.35
N LEU A 185 10.48 18.99 -21.45
CA LEU A 185 11.17 18.35 -20.34
C LEU A 185 12.58 18.94 -20.18
N ASN A 186 13.07 18.98 -18.92
CA ASN A 186 14.45 19.31 -18.62
C ASN A 186 15.42 18.39 -19.39
N SER A 187 16.54 18.93 -19.80
CA SER A 187 17.57 18.27 -20.62
C SER A 187 18.00 16.89 -20.12
N ASP A 188 17.93 16.64 -18.82
CA ASP A 188 18.37 15.39 -18.19
C ASP A 188 17.47 14.18 -18.49
N LYS A 189 16.29 14.41 -19.06
CA LYS A 189 15.31 13.36 -19.40
C LYS A 189 15.08 13.19 -20.89
N ALA A 190 15.68 14.06 -21.71
CA ALA A 190 15.58 13.94 -23.15
C ALA A 190 16.41 12.75 -23.65
N PHE A 191 15.90 12.06 -24.67
CA PHE A 191 16.67 11.04 -25.36
C PHE A 191 17.58 11.68 -26.38
N TYR A 192 18.87 11.40 -26.28
CA TYR A 192 19.89 11.92 -27.18
C TYR A 192 20.39 10.82 -28.11
N ASP A 193 20.60 11.17 -29.34
CA ASP A 193 21.29 10.34 -30.32
C ASP A 193 22.39 11.17 -30.98
N TYR A 194 23.37 10.49 -31.54
CA TYR A 194 24.45 11.15 -32.22
C TYR A 194 24.01 11.56 -33.64
N ASN A 195 23.97 12.86 -33.88
CA ASN A 195 23.68 13.38 -35.21
C ASN A 195 24.97 13.47 -36.00
N GLU A 196 25.15 12.62 -37.03
CA GLU A 196 26.34 12.60 -37.87
C GLU A 196 26.56 13.88 -38.66
N SER A 197 25.49 14.59 -39.03
CA SER A 197 25.56 15.83 -39.80
C SER A 197 26.10 17.00 -38.98
N THR A 198 25.79 17.05 -37.68
CA THR A 198 26.24 18.12 -36.77
C THR A 198 27.41 17.69 -35.89
N GLN A 199 27.78 16.39 -35.93
CA GLN A 199 28.80 15.77 -35.09
C GLN A 199 28.58 16.02 -33.59
N ARG A 200 27.31 16.04 -33.12
CA ARG A 200 26.92 16.30 -31.76
C ARG A 200 25.83 15.32 -31.31
N ASN A 201 25.78 15.06 -29.99
CA ASN A 201 24.62 14.42 -29.38
C ASN A 201 23.49 15.45 -29.35
N GLU A 202 22.42 15.17 -30.09
CA GLU A 202 21.23 16.01 -30.14
C GLU A 202 20.03 15.22 -29.63
N CYS A 203 19.02 15.93 -29.11
CA CYS A 203 17.79 15.25 -28.69
C CYS A 203 17.12 14.66 -29.94
N ALA A 204 17.18 13.33 -30.05
CA ALA A 204 16.64 12.61 -31.19
C ALA A 204 15.12 12.55 -31.18
N VAL A 205 14.53 12.38 -29.98
CA VAL A 205 13.10 12.16 -29.79
C VAL A 205 12.48 13.38 -29.14
N SER A 206 11.48 13.98 -29.77
CA SER A 206 10.77 15.14 -29.27
C SER A 206 9.52 14.74 -28.48
N SER A 207 8.85 13.68 -28.87
CA SER A 207 7.72 13.12 -28.12
C SER A 207 7.60 11.61 -28.30
N VAL A 208 7.02 10.95 -27.30
CA VAL A 208 6.64 9.54 -27.36
C VAL A 208 5.22 9.40 -26.82
N GLY A 209 4.39 8.69 -27.55
CA GLY A 209 3.03 8.38 -27.13
C GLY A 209 2.70 6.91 -27.35
N TYR A 210 1.84 6.34 -26.52
CA TYR A 210 1.30 5.00 -26.71
C TYR A 210 0.00 4.81 -25.92
N ASN A 211 -0.82 3.88 -26.36
CA ASN A 211 -1.97 3.43 -25.62
C ASN A 211 -1.63 2.13 -24.88
N THR A 212 -2.01 2.03 -23.62
CA THR A 212 -1.80 0.82 -22.82
C THR A 212 -3.06 0.38 -22.09
N ARG A 213 -3.21 -0.93 -21.93
CA ARG A 213 -4.16 -1.56 -21.02
C ARG A 213 -3.53 -2.78 -20.37
N PHE A 214 -4.06 -3.18 -19.23
CA PHE A 214 -3.58 -4.38 -18.55
C PHE A 214 -4.67 -5.13 -17.81
N THR A 215 -4.43 -6.41 -17.62
CA THR A 215 -5.20 -7.28 -16.73
C THR A 215 -4.24 -7.97 -15.78
N ILE A 216 -4.55 -7.94 -14.49
CA ILE A 216 -3.76 -8.58 -13.43
C ILE A 216 -4.64 -9.63 -12.76
N MET A 217 -4.17 -10.86 -12.74
CA MET A 217 -4.71 -11.92 -11.90
C MET A 217 -3.75 -12.14 -10.73
N TYR A 218 -4.27 -12.33 -9.53
CA TYR A 218 -3.43 -12.70 -8.39
C TYR A 218 -4.10 -13.72 -7.47
N GLY A 219 -3.25 -14.55 -6.87
CA GLY A 219 -3.60 -15.37 -5.72
C GLY A 219 -2.84 -14.87 -4.50
N VAL A 220 -3.52 -14.80 -3.36
CA VAL A 220 -2.95 -14.32 -2.10
C VAL A 220 -3.29 -15.24 -0.95
N ALA A 221 -2.29 -15.48 -0.08
CA ALA A 221 -2.44 -16.17 1.19
C ALA A 221 -2.13 -15.20 2.34
N THR A 222 -2.94 -15.26 3.38
CA THR A 222 -2.73 -14.54 4.65
C THR A 222 -2.56 -15.54 5.77
N PHE A 223 -1.42 -15.50 6.46
CA PHE A 223 -1.07 -16.40 7.56
C PHE A 223 -1.14 -15.64 8.88
N PRO A 224 -2.10 -15.96 9.77
CA PRO A 224 -2.17 -15.37 11.11
C PRO A 224 -1.17 -16.06 12.04
N LEU A 225 -0.28 -15.28 12.65
CA LEU A 225 0.74 -15.74 13.60
C LEU A 225 0.66 -14.89 14.89
N GLY A 226 -0.46 -14.98 15.60
CA GLY A 226 -0.71 -14.15 16.77
C GLY A 226 -0.82 -12.65 16.40
N PRO A 227 0.04 -11.77 16.96
CA PRO A 227 -0.02 -10.33 16.64
C PRO A 227 0.55 -10.00 15.26
N ILE A 228 1.16 -10.97 14.59
CA ILE A 228 1.77 -10.81 13.28
C ILE A 228 0.89 -11.49 12.23
N GLN A 229 0.67 -10.83 11.09
CA GLN A 229 0.07 -11.46 9.93
C GLN A 229 1.03 -11.33 8.74
N ILE A 230 1.23 -12.45 8.05
CA ILE A 230 2.09 -12.50 6.86
C ILE A 230 1.19 -12.67 5.64
N HIS A 231 1.42 -11.87 4.63
CA HIS A 231 0.72 -11.90 3.36
C HIS A 231 1.70 -12.22 2.24
N SER A 232 1.36 -13.15 1.37
CA SER A 232 2.17 -13.45 0.20
C SER A 232 1.30 -13.87 -0.97
N GLY A 233 1.77 -13.60 -2.17
CA GLY A 233 1.01 -13.94 -3.36
C GLY A 233 1.82 -13.88 -4.64
N LEU A 234 1.20 -14.41 -5.68
CA LEU A 234 1.72 -14.39 -7.04
C LEU A 234 0.79 -13.57 -7.93
N THR A 235 1.35 -12.90 -8.92
CA THR A 235 0.62 -12.12 -9.92
C THR A 235 0.94 -12.62 -11.32
N LEU A 236 -0.08 -12.66 -12.16
CA LEU A 236 0.05 -12.80 -13.60
C LEU A 236 -0.53 -11.53 -14.23
N THR A 237 0.30 -10.77 -14.93
CA THR A 237 -0.08 -9.52 -15.56
C THR A 237 0.01 -9.65 -17.07
N ASP A 238 -1.10 -9.45 -17.78
CA ASP A 238 -1.16 -9.29 -19.23
C ASP A 238 -1.19 -7.78 -19.55
N ILE A 239 -0.17 -7.29 -20.23
CA ILE A 239 -0.04 -5.88 -20.63
C ILE A 239 -0.06 -5.81 -22.15
N ARG A 240 -0.84 -4.87 -22.67
CA ARG A 240 -0.91 -4.59 -24.08
C ARG A 240 -0.58 -3.14 -24.33
N VAL A 241 0.21 -2.93 -25.37
CA VAL A 241 0.65 -1.61 -25.86
C VAL A 241 0.31 -1.53 -27.33
N LYS A 242 -0.28 -0.43 -27.76
CA LYS A 242 -0.59 -0.14 -29.17
C LYS A 242 -0.51 1.34 -29.48
N ASP A 243 -0.71 1.69 -30.76
CA ASP A 243 -0.77 3.06 -31.25
C ASP A 243 0.45 3.87 -30.79
N MET A 244 1.64 3.28 -30.86
CA MET A 244 2.87 3.98 -30.49
C MET A 244 3.19 5.03 -31.53
N THR A 245 3.44 6.24 -31.07
CA THR A 245 3.89 7.37 -31.88
C THR A 245 5.22 7.88 -31.35
N VAL A 246 6.17 8.12 -32.22
CA VAL A 246 7.47 8.69 -31.88
C VAL A 246 7.76 9.85 -32.84
N ASP A 247 7.85 11.05 -32.31
CA ASP A 247 8.21 12.22 -33.08
C ASP A 247 9.70 12.51 -32.90
N TYR A 248 10.43 12.54 -33.98
CA TYR A 248 11.84 12.90 -34.01
C TYR A 248 12.01 14.39 -34.33
N ILE A 249 13.10 15.01 -33.88
CA ILE A 249 13.36 16.42 -34.12
C ILE A 249 13.66 16.66 -35.60
N TRP A 250 14.27 15.71 -36.27
CA TRP A 250 14.75 15.83 -37.65
C TRP A 250 14.15 14.83 -38.63
N GLN A 251 13.30 13.94 -38.20
CA GLN A 251 12.67 12.94 -39.04
C GLN A 251 11.30 12.56 -38.45
N GLU A 252 10.28 12.59 -39.29
CA GLU A 252 8.97 11.99 -38.94
C GLU A 252 9.04 10.49 -39.30
N ASP A 253 9.08 9.65 -38.31
CA ASP A 253 8.97 8.20 -38.47
C ASP A 253 7.59 7.79 -38.00
N ASN A 254 6.70 7.50 -38.94
CA ASN A 254 5.30 7.19 -38.67
C ASN A 254 5.01 5.69 -38.66
N ASP A 255 6.04 4.85 -38.70
CA ASP A 255 5.87 3.41 -38.62
C ASP A 255 5.54 3.00 -37.18
N ALA A 256 4.26 3.16 -36.83
CA ALA A 256 3.74 2.70 -35.54
C ALA A 256 3.80 1.16 -35.51
N PRO A 257 4.45 0.55 -34.52
CA PRO A 257 4.43 -0.89 -34.38
C PRO A 257 3.01 -1.37 -34.07
N GLU A 258 2.71 -2.58 -34.57
CA GLU A 258 1.47 -3.30 -34.26
C GLU A 258 1.27 -3.47 -32.75
N GLU A 259 0.02 -3.79 -32.35
CA GLU A 259 -0.31 -4.13 -30.96
C GLU A 259 0.67 -5.16 -30.41
N ARG A 260 1.26 -4.88 -29.23
CA ARG A 260 2.18 -5.79 -28.55
C ARG A 260 1.58 -6.24 -27.23
N GLN A 261 1.78 -7.50 -26.93
CA GLN A 261 1.35 -8.13 -25.69
C GLN A 261 2.56 -8.66 -24.93
N LYS A 262 2.58 -8.38 -23.62
CA LYS A 262 3.59 -8.90 -22.69
C LYS A 262 2.93 -9.52 -21.48
N ASN A 263 3.28 -10.78 -21.21
CA ASN A 263 2.87 -11.46 -19.98
C ASN A 263 4.01 -11.42 -18.97
N LEU A 264 3.71 -10.94 -17.76
CA LEU A 264 4.65 -10.87 -16.67
C LEU A 264 4.15 -11.70 -15.49
N ILE A 265 5.05 -12.53 -14.93
CA ILE A 265 4.80 -13.27 -13.70
C ILE A 265 5.55 -12.56 -12.57
N GLY A 266 4.81 -12.07 -11.61
CA GLY A 266 5.36 -11.36 -10.47
C GLY A 266 4.95 -11.98 -9.15
N GLY A 267 5.32 -11.31 -8.07
CA GLY A 267 4.93 -11.72 -6.74
C GLY A 267 4.99 -10.57 -5.76
N PHE A 268 4.41 -10.80 -4.61
CA PHE A 268 4.43 -9.87 -3.50
C PHE A 268 4.48 -10.60 -2.17
N ALA A 269 5.03 -9.92 -1.18
CA ALA A 269 5.00 -10.34 0.21
C ALA A 269 4.91 -9.12 1.11
N GLY A 270 4.34 -9.31 2.27
CA GLY A 270 4.29 -8.28 3.30
C GLY A 270 3.90 -8.85 4.64
N PHE A 271 4.05 -8.05 5.67
CA PHE A 271 3.58 -8.40 6.99
C PHE A 271 3.02 -7.17 7.69
N GLU A 272 2.13 -7.42 8.63
CA GLU A 272 1.65 -6.42 9.57
C GLU A 272 1.82 -6.95 11.00
N ILE A 273 2.15 -6.04 11.90
CA ILE A 273 2.28 -6.29 13.33
C ILE A 273 1.33 -5.35 14.06
N GLU A 274 0.42 -5.91 14.84
CA GLU A 274 -0.40 -5.12 15.73
C GLU A 274 0.40 -4.70 16.95
N TYR A 275 0.87 -3.45 16.97
CA TYR A 275 1.61 -2.89 18.09
C TYR A 275 0.69 -2.55 19.27
N ASN A 276 -0.45 -1.97 18.99
CA ASN A 276 -1.55 -1.73 19.92
C ASN A 276 -2.85 -1.63 19.09
N PRO A 277 -4.04 -1.56 19.73
CA PRO A 277 -5.31 -1.50 19.01
C PRO A 277 -5.42 -0.35 18.00
N GLN A 278 -4.68 0.76 18.19
CA GLN A 278 -4.70 1.93 17.31
C GLN A 278 -3.63 1.89 16.23
N THR A 279 -2.60 1.03 16.35
CA THR A 279 -1.40 1.16 15.52
C THR A 279 -0.97 -0.19 14.99
N LYS A 280 -0.79 -0.26 13.67
CA LYS A 280 -0.15 -1.40 12.99
C LYS A 280 1.13 -0.94 12.30
N LEU A 281 2.20 -1.69 12.48
CA LEU A 281 3.40 -1.59 11.68
C LEU A 281 3.23 -2.47 10.45
N MET A 282 3.60 -1.97 9.28
CA MET A 282 3.42 -2.69 8.02
C MET A 282 4.66 -2.57 7.15
N VAL A 283 5.01 -3.67 6.49
CA VAL A 283 6.05 -3.69 5.46
C VAL A 283 5.53 -4.52 4.29
N GLU A 284 5.78 -4.06 3.08
CA GLU A 284 5.45 -4.79 1.86
C GLU A 284 6.55 -4.65 0.81
N ILE A 285 6.68 -5.67 0.00
CA ILE A 285 7.48 -5.69 -1.21
C ILE A 285 6.67 -6.34 -2.32
N LYS A 286 6.71 -5.77 -3.50
CA LYS A 286 6.06 -6.33 -4.69
C LYS A 286 6.88 -6.14 -5.94
N THR A 287 6.64 -6.99 -6.93
CA THR A 287 7.00 -6.71 -8.31
C THR A 287 5.90 -5.86 -8.94
N ASP A 288 6.29 -4.91 -9.76
CA ASP A 288 5.38 -4.08 -10.55
C ASP A 288 5.87 -4.00 -11.99
N SER A 289 5.00 -3.61 -12.91
CA SER A 289 5.39 -3.40 -14.31
C SER A 289 5.97 -2.01 -14.50
N LYS A 290 7.07 -1.93 -15.24
CA LYS A 290 7.72 -0.69 -15.66
C LYS A 290 7.68 -0.60 -17.17
N HIS A 291 7.26 0.55 -17.70
CA HIS A 291 7.24 0.85 -19.12
C HIS A 291 8.40 1.77 -19.45
N GLU A 292 9.23 1.38 -20.38
CA GLU A 292 10.41 2.15 -20.81
C GLU A 292 10.43 2.26 -22.33
N TYR A 293 10.73 3.46 -22.82
CA TYR A 293 11.07 3.62 -24.21
C TYR A 293 12.54 3.24 -24.41
N ASN A 294 12.78 2.25 -25.26
CA ASN A 294 14.13 1.82 -25.64
C ASN A 294 14.52 2.50 -26.94
N MET A 295 15.59 3.28 -26.89
CA MET A 295 16.13 4.03 -28.05
C MET A 295 16.68 3.12 -29.16
N GLU A 296 17.26 1.96 -28.78
CA GLU A 296 17.88 1.04 -29.74
C GLU A 296 16.81 0.30 -30.55
N THR A 297 15.78 -0.19 -29.87
CA THR A 297 14.69 -0.93 -30.51
C THR A 297 13.58 -0.03 -31.02
N LYS A 298 13.58 1.25 -30.61
CA LYS A 298 12.52 2.25 -30.87
C LYS A 298 11.12 1.80 -30.39
N GLU A 299 11.07 1.11 -29.28
CA GLU A 299 9.87 0.44 -28.79
C GLU A 299 9.62 0.71 -27.31
N ILE A 300 8.36 0.51 -26.89
CA ILE A 300 8.00 0.46 -25.47
C ILE A 300 8.30 -0.95 -24.96
N GLU A 301 9.32 -1.06 -24.15
CA GLU A 301 9.62 -2.26 -23.41
C GLU A 301 8.88 -2.29 -22.07
N VAL A 302 8.32 -3.44 -21.74
CA VAL A 302 7.69 -3.66 -20.45
C VAL A 302 8.52 -4.68 -19.67
N SER A 303 8.97 -4.28 -18.51
CA SER A 303 9.84 -5.07 -17.64
C SER A 303 9.33 -5.09 -16.20
N HIS A 304 9.97 -5.88 -15.35
CA HIS A 304 9.71 -5.88 -13.91
C HIS A 304 10.52 -4.81 -13.19
N THR A 305 9.88 -4.16 -12.21
CA THR A 305 10.57 -3.40 -11.17
C THR A 305 10.09 -3.84 -9.78
N TYR A 306 10.86 -3.52 -8.75
CA TYR A 306 10.52 -3.85 -7.37
C TYR A 306 10.12 -2.57 -6.64
N VAL A 307 9.04 -2.67 -5.87
CA VAL A 307 8.56 -1.59 -4.99
C VAL A 307 8.51 -2.13 -3.57
N ALA A 308 9.11 -1.41 -2.65
CA ALA A 308 9.07 -1.71 -1.22
C ALA A 308 8.47 -0.53 -0.46
N ILE A 309 7.59 -0.81 0.50
CA ILE A 309 6.98 0.20 1.37
C ILE A 309 7.07 -0.29 2.81
N GLY A 310 7.51 0.59 3.70
CA GLY A 310 7.51 0.34 5.14
C GLY A 310 6.91 1.52 5.87
N GLY A 311 6.08 1.26 6.89
CA GLY A 311 5.45 2.35 7.63
C GLY A 311 4.39 1.88 8.62
N VAL A 312 3.44 2.75 8.90
CA VAL A 312 2.49 2.62 10.01
C VAL A 312 1.09 2.96 9.54
N ARG A 313 0.10 2.22 10.05
CA ARG A 313 -1.33 2.54 9.98
C ARG A 313 -1.82 2.96 11.36
N PHE A 314 -2.43 4.14 11.45
CA PHE A 314 -3.08 4.65 12.64
C PHE A 314 -4.60 4.63 12.49
N PHE A 315 -5.28 3.97 13.42
CA PHE A 315 -6.73 3.96 13.50
C PHE A 315 -7.19 5.07 14.45
N PHE A 316 -7.89 6.06 13.92
CA PHE A 316 -8.55 7.10 14.71
C PHE A 316 -9.88 6.64 15.28
N THR A 317 -10.57 5.83 14.51
CA THR A 317 -11.82 5.17 14.89
C THR A 317 -11.87 3.82 14.23
N LYS A 318 -12.87 3.01 14.56
CA LYS A 318 -13.09 1.70 13.93
C LYS A 318 -13.32 1.74 12.41
N TRP A 319 -13.62 2.91 11.86
CA TRP A 319 -13.94 3.09 10.44
C TRP A 319 -13.01 4.08 9.70
N LEU A 320 -12.06 4.71 10.42
CA LEU A 320 -11.13 5.68 9.85
C LEU A 320 -9.70 5.37 10.26
N SER A 321 -8.81 5.23 9.28
CA SER A 321 -7.37 5.10 9.50
C SER A 321 -6.55 5.92 8.52
N ILE A 322 -5.34 6.28 8.93
CA ILE A 322 -4.32 6.93 8.10
C ILE A 322 -3.12 6.01 7.99
N ASP A 323 -2.61 5.88 6.79
CA ASP A 323 -1.37 5.19 6.48
C ASP A 323 -0.26 6.21 6.23
N THR A 324 0.91 6.00 6.82
CA THR A 324 2.11 6.76 6.50
C THR A 324 3.30 5.82 6.39
N GLY A 325 4.19 6.08 5.45
CA GLY A 325 5.36 5.21 5.23
C GLY A 325 6.34 5.79 4.24
N VAL A 326 7.39 5.02 3.98
CA VAL A 326 8.42 5.32 3.00
C VAL A 326 8.31 4.32 1.86
N LEU A 327 8.21 4.83 0.64
CA LEU A 327 8.19 4.05 -0.59
C LEU A 327 9.55 4.13 -1.27
N TYR A 328 10.08 2.99 -1.65
CA TYR A 328 11.28 2.85 -2.47
C TYR A 328 11.00 2.02 -3.71
N GLN A 329 11.51 2.46 -4.86
CA GLN A 329 11.45 1.71 -6.12
C GLN A 329 12.87 1.35 -6.58
N ALA A 330 13.04 0.19 -7.17
CA ALA A 330 14.36 -0.28 -7.58
C ALA A 330 14.99 0.53 -8.74
N ASN A 331 14.20 1.29 -9.48
CA ASN A 331 14.67 2.21 -10.53
C ASN A 331 15.15 3.57 -9.98
N TYR A 332 15.06 3.82 -8.68
CA TYR A 332 15.60 5.03 -8.07
C TYR A 332 17.13 4.98 -8.02
N LYS A 333 17.77 6.14 -8.21
CA LYS A 333 19.23 6.28 -8.18
C LYS A 333 19.81 6.08 -6.79
N GLY A 334 19.01 6.29 -5.74
CA GLY A 334 19.44 6.13 -4.36
C GLY A 334 18.30 6.25 -3.34
N ILE A 335 18.64 6.13 -2.06
CA ILE A 335 17.66 6.24 -0.96
C ILE A 335 17.07 7.66 -0.89
N ALA A 336 17.83 8.68 -1.32
CA ALA A 336 17.37 10.06 -1.35
C ALA A 336 16.15 10.27 -2.26
N ASP A 337 15.93 9.38 -3.22
CA ASP A 337 14.78 9.41 -4.13
C ASP A 337 13.54 8.74 -3.54
N SER A 338 13.64 8.19 -2.32
CA SER A 338 12.50 7.58 -1.63
C SER A 338 11.39 8.61 -1.42
N GLN A 339 10.16 8.15 -1.52
CA GLN A 339 8.97 8.97 -1.39
C GLN A 339 8.27 8.72 -0.06
N ILE A 340 7.68 9.77 0.52
CA ILE A 340 6.79 9.64 1.66
C ILE A 340 5.40 9.27 1.13
N LYS A 341 4.87 8.16 1.58
CA LYS A 341 3.51 7.72 1.27
C LYS A 341 2.57 8.16 2.38
N LEU A 342 1.45 8.77 1.97
CA LEU A 342 0.33 9.10 2.84
C LEU A 342 -0.94 8.48 2.26
N GLY A 343 -1.77 7.91 3.11
CA GLY A 343 -3.04 7.30 2.73
C GLY A 343 -4.12 7.53 3.76
N LEU A 344 -5.37 7.64 3.30
CA LEU A 344 -6.57 7.74 4.13
C LEU A 344 -7.49 6.57 3.79
N ASN A 345 -7.96 5.84 4.79
CA ASN A 345 -8.89 4.74 4.63
C ASN A 345 -10.15 5.03 5.43
N LEU A 346 -11.28 5.04 4.75
CA LEU A 346 -12.61 5.25 5.32
C LEU A 346 -13.47 4.01 5.03
N PHE A 347 -14.08 3.45 6.05
CA PHE A 347 -14.97 2.31 5.96
C PHE A 347 -16.37 2.70 6.42
N MET A 348 -17.36 2.36 5.62
CA MET A 348 -18.77 2.59 5.95
C MET A 348 -19.46 1.23 6.13
N PRO A 349 -19.67 0.78 7.36
CA PRO A 349 -20.34 -0.49 7.67
C PRO A 349 -21.86 -0.34 7.46
N THR A 350 -22.28 -0.25 6.20
CA THR A 350 -23.70 0.02 5.85
C THR A 350 -24.62 -1.12 6.28
N GLY A 351 -24.10 -2.36 6.36
CA GLY A 351 -24.84 -3.51 6.86
C GLY A 351 -25.23 -3.37 8.34
N SER A 352 -24.29 -2.99 9.18
CA SER A 352 -24.54 -2.79 10.62
C SER A 352 -25.39 -1.55 10.92
N VAL A 353 -25.26 -0.49 10.14
CA VAL A 353 -26.10 0.72 10.26
C VAL A 353 -27.55 0.40 9.92
N ALA A 354 -27.79 -0.34 8.84
CA ALA A 354 -29.15 -0.75 8.46
C ALA A 354 -29.81 -1.63 9.53
N GLU A 355 -29.08 -2.54 10.13
CA GLU A 355 -29.56 -3.40 11.22
C GLU A 355 -29.83 -2.60 12.50
N TYR A 356 -28.97 -1.65 12.84
CA TYR A 356 -29.18 -0.73 13.97
C TYR A 356 -30.45 0.11 13.79
N VAL A 357 -30.65 0.69 12.61
CA VAL A 357 -31.85 1.48 12.28
C VAL A 357 -33.10 0.61 12.36
N LYS A 358 -33.08 -0.59 11.78
CA LYS A 358 -34.19 -1.54 11.84
C LYS A 358 -34.56 -1.93 13.28
N THR A 359 -33.54 -2.20 14.10
CA THR A 359 -33.73 -2.55 15.52
C THR A 359 -34.24 -1.37 16.33
N SER A 360 -33.76 -0.16 16.05
CA SER A 360 -34.22 1.06 16.72
C SER A 360 -35.66 1.42 16.37
N ILE A 361 -36.07 1.21 15.11
CA ILE A 361 -37.46 1.39 14.68
C ILE A 361 -38.36 0.37 15.36
N LYS A 362 -37.95 -0.93 15.39
CA LYS A 362 -38.73 -1.97 16.05
C LYS A 362 -38.95 -1.69 17.53
N ARG A 363 -37.90 -1.22 18.25
CA ARG A 363 -38.01 -0.83 19.68
C ARG A 363 -38.93 0.37 19.92
N LYS A 364 -39.09 1.26 18.94
CA LYS A 364 -40.07 2.37 19.06
C LYS A 364 -41.49 1.86 18.85
N VAL A 365 -41.72 1.02 17.86
CA VAL A 365 -43.03 0.42 17.56
C VAL A 365 -43.52 -0.45 18.69
N ASP A 366 -42.63 -1.21 19.35
CA ASP A 366 -42.99 -2.08 20.48
C ASP A 366 -43.26 -1.29 21.79
N LYS A 367 -43.03 0.04 21.80
CA LYS A 367 -43.29 0.92 22.96
C LYS A 367 -44.52 1.82 22.81
N GLU A 368 -45.09 1.88 21.67
CA GLU A 368 -46.39 2.54 21.35
C GLU A 368 -47.53 1.49 21.37
#